data_58f596ecfdb84d908ba902401cf69835
#
_entry.id   58f596ecfdb84d908ba902401cf69835
#
_cell.length_a   1.000
_cell.length_b   1.000
_cell.length_c   1.000
_cell.angle_alpha   90.00
_cell.angle_beta   90.00
_cell.angle_gamma   90.00
#
_symmetry.space_group_name_H-M   'P 1'
#
loop_
_entity.id
_entity.type
_entity.pdbx_description
1 polymer ?
#
loop_
_entity_poly.entity_id
_entity_poly.type
_entity_poly.pdbx_seq_one_letter_code
_entity_poly.pdbx_strand_id
1 'polypeptide(L)'
;MKYAEYIKKVDITSLWSGRKHIVWTLRPDVNVLSGRNGEGKTTILNKLVHYLHEAPQTGELQHVTRQGVRIDFHPQSADCVRYDLIRSFDRQIVQSEALSKITDQKLWTELDWQLYLLQRRYLDYQVNVGNRMIALLTKGSPEARQEAEEAAKIKTRFQDMIDDLFAETGKTIDRQSNELQFQQYDETLSPYVLSSGEKQILLNGPDGGSPALRVLYG
;
A
#
# COMPACT_ATOMS: atom_id res chain seq x y z
N MET A 1 -14.69 -8.44 -16.90
CA MET A 1 -14.46 -7.29 -15.97
C MET A 1 -13.64 -6.25 -16.70
N LYS A 2 -14.14 -5.03 -16.79
CA LYS A 2 -13.45 -3.90 -17.40
C LYS A 2 -13.07 -2.90 -16.33
N TYR A 3 -11.77 -2.70 -16.16
CA TYR A 3 -11.27 -1.80 -15.13
C TYR A 3 -11.34 -0.34 -15.56
N ALA A 4 -11.60 0.54 -14.58
CA ALA A 4 -11.43 1.97 -14.77
C ALA A 4 -9.94 2.28 -14.93
N GLU A 5 -9.61 3.11 -15.90
CA GLU A 5 -8.26 3.58 -16.19
C GLU A 5 -7.90 4.77 -15.30
N TYR A 6 -8.88 5.69 -15.12
CA TYR A 6 -8.73 6.86 -14.23
C TYR A 6 -10.10 7.42 -13.82
N ILE A 7 -10.07 8.27 -12.79
CA ILE A 7 -11.22 9.06 -12.36
C ILE A 7 -11.33 10.28 -13.27
N LYS A 8 -12.43 10.37 -14.04
CA LYS A 8 -12.66 11.48 -14.97
C LYS A 8 -13.20 12.73 -14.29
N LYS A 9 -14.11 12.55 -13.33
CA LYS A 9 -14.78 13.66 -12.66
C LYS A 9 -15.17 13.26 -11.24
N VAL A 10 -15.03 14.21 -10.33
CA VAL A 10 -15.49 14.12 -8.95
C VAL A 10 -16.48 15.25 -8.71
N ASP A 11 -17.62 14.93 -8.15
CA ASP A 11 -18.70 15.85 -7.80
C ASP A 11 -19.07 15.62 -6.32
N ILE A 12 -18.83 16.63 -5.47
CA ILE A 12 -19.06 16.53 -4.02
C ILE A 12 -19.99 17.66 -3.61
N THR A 13 -21.21 17.31 -3.23
CA THR A 13 -22.23 18.25 -2.76
C THR A 13 -22.33 18.35 -1.25
N SER A 14 -21.69 17.42 -0.52
CA SER A 14 -21.83 17.25 0.92
C SER A 14 -20.70 17.89 1.77
N LEU A 15 -19.95 18.83 1.20
CA LEU A 15 -18.90 19.52 1.95
C LEU A 15 -19.49 20.54 2.92
N TRP A 16 -18.95 20.58 4.15
CA TRP A 16 -19.38 21.46 5.23
C TRP A 16 -20.92 21.46 5.42
N SER A 17 -21.48 20.27 5.56
CA SER A 17 -22.93 20.07 5.73
C SER A 17 -23.75 20.59 4.54
N GLY A 18 -23.22 20.44 3.34
CA GLY A 18 -23.88 20.88 2.10
C GLY A 18 -23.70 22.35 1.76
N ARG A 19 -22.92 23.09 2.54
CA ARG A 19 -22.66 24.53 2.28
C ARG A 19 -21.76 24.78 1.08
N LYS A 20 -20.97 23.79 0.65
CA LYS A 20 -20.08 23.89 -0.50
C LYS A 20 -20.21 22.69 -1.41
N HIS A 21 -20.28 22.99 -2.69
CA HIS A 21 -20.29 22.06 -3.79
C HIS A 21 -19.00 22.18 -4.57
N ILE A 22 -18.32 21.07 -4.84
CA ILE A 22 -17.10 21.02 -5.64
C ILE A 22 -17.32 20.08 -6.80
N VAL A 23 -17.01 20.57 -7.99
CA VAL A 23 -16.93 19.77 -9.22
C VAL A 23 -15.48 19.83 -9.70
N TRP A 24 -14.84 18.67 -9.78
CA TRP A 24 -13.44 18.58 -10.16
C TRP A 24 -13.30 17.62 -11.35
N THR A 25 -12.92 18.15 -12.51
CA THR A 25 -12.57 17.35 -13.69
C THR A 25 -11.09 17.03 -13.63
N LEU A 26 -10.77 15.73 -13.71
CA LEU A 26 -9.42 15.21 -13.55
C LEU A 26 -8.79 14.85 -14.89
N ARG A 27 -7.47 14.95 -14.95
CA ARG A 27 -6.65 14.46 -16.05
C ARG A 27 -6.31 12.99 -15.82
N PRO A 28 -6.00 12.22 -16.89
CA PRO A 28 -5.65 10.82 -16.75
C PRO A 28 -4.29 10.57 -16.08
N ASP A 29 -3.44 11.59 -16.02
CA ASP A 29 -2.07 11.52 -15.50
C ASP A 29 -1.99 11.99 -14.04
N VAL A 30 -1.56 13.21 -13.79
CA VAL A 30 -1.34 13.77 -12.46
C VAL A 30 -2.31 14.92 -12.19
N ASN A 31 -2.93 14.87 -11.01
CA ASN A 31 -3.79 15.91 -10.48
C ASN A 31 -3.30 16.34 -9.09
N VAL A 32 -3.09 17.64 -8.90
CA VAL A 32 -2.58 18.20 -7.65
C VAL A 32 -3.65 19.04 -6.99
N LEU A 33 -4.00 18.70 -5.75
CA LEU A 33 -4.88 19.49 -4.90
C LEU A 33 -4.02 20.31 -3.94
N SER A 34 -3.93 21.61 -4.18
CA SER A 34 -3.18 22.55 -3.34
C SER A 34 -4.11 23.57 -2.69
N GLY A 35 -3.64 24.21 -1.62
CA GLY A 35 -4.38 25.22 -0.88
C GLY A 35 -3.86 25.37 0.54
N ARG A 36 -4.33 26.38 1.27
CA ARG A 36 -3.91 26.67 2.65
C ARG A 36 -4.37 25.58 3.63
N ASN A 37 -3.74 25.51 4.81
CA ASN A 37 -4.18 24.61 5.86
C ASN A 37 -5.61 25.00 6.31
N GLY A 38 -6.45 24.00 6.53
CA GLY A 38 -7.86 24.20 6.91
C GLY A 38 -8.85 24.37 5.74
N GLU A 39 -8.39 24.51 4.48
CA GLU A 39 -9.30 24.68 3.32
C GLU A 39 -10.01 23.40 2.87
N GLY A 40 -9.83 22.29 3.60
CA GLY A 40 -10.60 21.07 3.36
C GLY A 40 -9.99 20.08 2.35
N LYS A 41 -8.70 20.23 1.99
CA LYS A 41 -8.01 19.27 1.10
C LYS A 41 -8.16 17.83 1.57
N THR A 42 -7.82 17.60 2.83
CA THR A 42 -7.94 16.26 3.45
C THR A 42 -9.40 15.78 3.50
N THR A 43 -10.34 16.69 3.72
CA THR A 43 -11.77 16.35 3.72
C THR A 43 -12.24 15.87 2.36
N ILE A 44 -11.79 16.55 1.29
CA ILE A 44 -12.09 16.15 -0.09
C ILE A 44 -11.51 14.76 -0.38
N LEU A 45 -10.22 14.55 -0.07
CA LEU A 45 -9.56 13.27 -0.30
C LEU A 45 -10.20 12.15 0.52
N ASN A 46 -10.54 12.39 1.79
CA ASN A 46 -11.20 11.38 2.63
C ASN A 46 -12.58 11.01 2.08
N LYS A 47 -13.34 11.95 1.54
CA LYS A 47 -14.64 11.66 0.90
C LYS A 47 -14.47 10.82 -0.38
N LEU A 48 -13.46 11.11 -1.18
CA LEU A 48 -13.11 10.26 -2.34
C LEU A 48 -12.79 8.82 -1.89
N VAL A 49 -11.91 8.69 -0.91
CA VAL A 49 -11.49 7.39 -0.38
C VAL A 49 -12.69 6.61 0.16
N HIS A 50 -13.54 7.27 0.93
CA HIS A 50 -14.75 6.63 1.47
C HIS A 50 -15.68 6.12 0.35
N TYR A 51 -15.88 6.93 -0.69
CA TYR A 51 -16.65 6.52 -1.86
C TYR A 51 -16.05 5.28 -2.53
N LEU A 52 -14.71 5.25 -2.72
CA LEU A 52 -14.02 4.14 -3.37
C LEU A 52 -14.07 2.86 -2.53
N HIS A 53 -13.99 2.97 -1.20
CA HIS A 53 -14.16 1.82 -0.30
C HIS A 53 -15.57 1.23 -0.32
N GLU A 54 -16.59 2.06 -0.46
CA GLU A 54 -17.99 1.61 -0.53
C GLU A 54 -18.40 1.20 -1.95
N ALA A 55 -17.57 1.49 -2.96
CA ALA A 55 -17.85 1.09 -4.33
C ALA A 55 -17.82 -0.44 -4.45
N PRO A 56 -18.85 -1.06 -5.08
CA PRO A 56 -18.82 -2.49 -5.28
C PRO A 56 -17.60 -2.86 -6.14
N GLN A 57 -16.91 -3.91 -5.74
CA GLN A 57 -15.76 -4.41 -6.51
C GLN A 57 -16.18 -4.98 -7.87
N THR A 58 -17.47 -5.28 -8.01
CA THR A 58 -18.09 -5.77 -9.25
C THR A 58 -19.48 -5.18 -9.39
N GLY A 59 -19.78 -4.56 -10.52
CA GLY A 59 -21.09 -4.01 -10.82
C GLY A 59 -21.03 -2.61 -11.41
N GLU A 60 -22.16 -1.91 -11.45
CA GLU A 60 -22.23 -0.55 -11.98
C GLU A 60 -21.47 0.45 -11.10
N LEU A 61 -20.27 0.82 -11.53
CA LEU A 61 -19.46 1.87 -10.88
C LEU A 61 -20.00 3.29 -11.17
N GLN A 62 -20.70 3.46 -12.28
CA GLN A 62 -21.04 4.76 -12.83
C GLN A 62 -22.32 5.33 -12.22
N HIS A 63 -22.31 6.65 -12.06
CA HIS A 63 -23.51 7.46 -11.73
C HIS A 63 -24.16 7.22 -10.36
N VAL A 64 -23.53 6.45 -9.48
CA VAL A 64 -24.02 6.27 -8.12
C VAL A 64 -23.57 7.45 -7.25
N THR A 65 -24.50 8.11 -6.58
CA THR A 65 -24.20 9.13 -5.57
C THR A 65 -24.23 8.49 -4.19
N ARG A 66 -23.11 8.59 -3.46
CA ARG A 66 -22.97 8.06 -2.10
C ARG A 66 -22.57 9.18 -1.16
N GLN A 67 -23.35 9.41 -0.12
CA GLN A 67 -23.08 10.45 0.88
C GLN A 67 -22.75 11.83 0.28
N GLY A 68 -23.43 12.18 -0.84
CA GLY A 68 -23.21 13.44 -1.56
C GLY A 68 -21.89 13.48 -2.37
N VAL A 69 -21.32 12.32 -2.69
CA VAL A 69 -20.19 12.17 -3.60
C VAL A 69 -20.61 11.36 -4.81
N ARG A 70 -20.25 11.82 -5.99
CA ARG A 70 -20.37 11.11 -7.26
C ARG A 70 -19.05 11.13 -7.98
N ILE A 71 -18.63 9.98 -8.50
CA ILE A 71 -17.41 9.83 -9.27
C ILE A 71 -17.74 9.24 -10.63
N ASP A 72 -17.30 9.90 -11.69
CA ASP A 72 -17.35 9.37 -13.04
C ASP A 72 -15.99 8.83 -13.43
N PHE A 73 -15.94 7.59 -13.94
CA PHE A 73 -14.73 6.89 -14.34
C PHE A 73 -14.56 6.89 -15.87
N HIS A 74 -13.33 6.65 -16.31
CA HIS A 74 -13.02 6.37 -17.70
C HIS A 74 -12.46 4.95 -17.84
N PRO A 75 -12.87 4.15 -18.84
CA PRO A 75 -14.01 4.37 -19.72
C PRO A 75 -15.37 4.27 -19.00
N GLN A 76 -16.40 4.86 -19.55
CA GLN A 76 -17.76 4.82 -18.97
C GLN A 76 -18.32 3.39 -18.81
N SER A 77 -17.75 2.42 -19.53
CA SER A 77 -18.12 1.01 -19.45
C SER A 77 -17.31 0.23 -18.40
N ALA A 78 -16.63 0.92 -17.49
CA ALA A 78 -15.87 0.25 -16.43
C ALA A 78 -16.82 -0.33 -15.37
N ASP A 79 -16.55 -1.60 -14.99
CA ASP A 79 -17.31 -2.35 -13.99
C ASP A 79 -16.59 -2.36 -12.64
N CYS A 80 -15.26 -2.15 -12.65
CA CYS A 80 -14.39 -2.27 -11.49
C CYS A 80 -13.39 -1.11 -11.44
N VAL A 81 -12.97 -0.74 -10.24
CA VAL A 81 -11.87 0.18 -10.00
C VAL A 81 -10.82 -0.48 -9.14
N ARG A 82 -9.55 -0.29 -9.51
CA ARG A 82 -8.41 -0.58 -8.65
C ARG A 82 -7.77 0.75 -8.29
N TYR A 83 -7.43 0.92 -7.03
CA TYR A 83 -6.76 2.13 -6.56
C TYR A 83 -5.83 1.79 -5.42
N ASP A 84 -4.76 2.55 -5.32
CA ASP A 84 -3.86 2.53 -4.18
C ASP A 84 -4.01 3.85 -3.43
N LEU A 85 -4.10 3.77 -2.11
CA LEU A 85 -4.20 4.93 -1.24
C LEU A 85 -2.92 5.09 -0.45
N ILE A 86 -2.18 6.13 -0.82
CA ILE A 86 -1.00 6.55 -0.08
C ILE A 86 -1.41 7.70 0.82
N ARG A 87 -1.37 7.46 2.11
CA ARG A 87 -1.66 8.51 3.09
C ARG A 87 -0.37 9.22 3.47
N SER A 88 -0.33 10.58 3.52
CA SER A 88 0.81 11.34 4.01
C SER A 88 0.72 11.48 5.54
N PHE A 89 1.79 11.37 6.38
CA PHE A 89 1.56 10.69 7.50
C PHE A 89 2.36 10.63 8.73
N ASP A 90 2.74 11.69 9.23
CA ASP A 90 3.11 11.86 10.62
C ASP A 90 1.88 12.10 11.54
N ARG A 91 0.78 11.40 11.29
CA ARG A 91 -0.30 11.40 12.28
C ARG A 91 0.10 10.50 13.43
N GLN A 92 0.25 11.09 14.62
CA GLN A 92 0.37 10.33 15.85
C GLN A 92 -0.89 9.47 16.01
N ILE A 93 -0.69 8.19 16.20
CA ILE A 93 -1.77 7.28 16.57
C ILE A 93 -2.00 7.47 18.06
N VAL A 94 -3.23 7.79 18.44
CA VAL A 94 -3.62 7.69 19.84
C VAL A 94 -3.53 6.21 20.22
N GLN A 95 -2.58 5.87 21.08
CA GLN A 95 -2.43 4.51 21.59
C GLN A 95 -3.69 4.13 22.35
N SER A 96 -4.52 3.28 21.75
CA SER A 96 -5.64 2.69 22.45
C SER A 96 -5.16 1.40 23.15
N GLU A 97 -5.82 1.03 24.25
CA GLU A 97 -5.58 -0.28 24.92
C GLU A 97 -5.71 -1.46 23.94
N ALA A 98 -6.47 -1.28 22.86
CA ALA A 98 -6.62 -2.27 21.81
C ALA A 98 -5.32 -2.48 21.02
N LEU A 99 -4.56 -1.41 20.73
CA LEU A 99 -3.27 -1.50 20.01
C LEU A 99 -2.20 -2.16 20.88
N SER A 100 -2.15 -1.88 22.18
CA SER A 100 -1.19 -2.51 23.09
C SER A 100 -1.42 -4.00 23.28
N LYS A 101 -2.64 -4.51 22.99
CA LYS A 101 -2.95 -5.95 22.98
C LYS A 101 -2.53 -6.66 21.69
N ILE A 102 -2.31 -5.92 20.61
CA ILE A 102 -1.97 -6.47 19.30
C ILE A 102 -0.47 -6.57 19.12
N THR A 103 0.29 -5.64 19.70
CA THR A 103 1.75 -5.58 19.57
C THR A 103 2.39 -4.95 20.80
N ASP A 104 3.51 -5.52 21.23
CA ASP A 104 4.37 -4.96 22.27
C ASP A 104 5.22 -3.78 21.75
N GLN A 105 5.16 -3.52 20.45
CA GLN A 105 5.92 -2.43 19.82
C GLN A 105 5.20 -1.09 20.03
N LYS A 106 5.98 -0.09 20.39
CA LYS A 106 5.50 1.29 20.51
C LYS A 106 5.32 1.88 19.12
N LEU A 107 4.11 1.79 18.58
CA LEU A 107 3.74 2.41 17.31
C LEU A 107 3.33 3.86 17.58
N TRP A 108 4.08 4.81 17.03
CA TRP A 108 3.87 6.23 17.29
C TRP A 108 3.07 6.92 16.19
N THR A 109 3.22 6.43 14.94
CA THR A 109 2.66 7.07 13.77
C THR A 109 1.85 6.11 12.90
N GLU A 110 1.03 6.65 12.02
CA GLU A 110 0.30 5.88 11.01
C GLU A 110 1.27 5.08 10.11
N LEU A 111 2.46 5.63 9.81
CA LEU A 111 3.49 4.91 9.07
C LEU A 111 4.00 3.69 9.84
N ASP A 112 4.18 3.81 11.16
CA ASP A 112 4.58 2.68 12.00
C ASP A 112 3.53 1.57 12.00
N TRP A 113 2.25 1.94 12.01
CA TRP A 113 1.16 0.98 11.88
C TRP A 113 1.17 0.26 10.53
N GLN A 114 1.36 1.00 9.43
CA GLN A 114 1.46 0.41 8.11
C GLN A 114 2.68 -0.49 7.98
N LEU A 115 3.82 -0.11 8.57
CA LEU A 115 5.01 -0.95 8.65
C LEU A 115 4.77 -2.22 9.46
N TYR A 116 4.04 -2.15 10.55
CA TYR A 116 3.64 -3.32 11.32
C TYR A 116 2.82 -4.30 10.47
N LEU A 117 1.85 -3.79 9.72
CA LEU A 117 1.07 -4.62 8.80
C LEU A 117 1.95 -5.22 7.69
N LEU A 118 2.89 -4.46 7.14
CA LEU A 118 3.86 -4.94 6.14
C LEU A 118 4.74 -6.04 6.72
N GLN A 119 5.26 -5.87 7.96
CA GLN A 119 6.03 -6.88 8.67
C GLN A 119 5.28 -8.20 8.78
N ARG A 120 4.01 -8.15 9.21
CA ARG A 120 3.17 -9.35 9.34
C ARG A 120 3.00 -10.07 8.01
N ARG A 121 2.73 -9.32 6.94
CA ARG A 121 2.59 -9.88 5.59
C ARG A 121 3.91 -10.48 5.07
N TYR A 122 5.02 -9.80 5.32
CA TYR A 122 6.33 -10.30 4.95
C TYR A 122 6.65 -11.62 5.65
N LEU A 123 6.33 -11.75 6.94
CA LEU A 123 6.49 -12.98 7.69
C LEU A 123 5.63 -14.11 7.10
N ASP A 124 4.35 -13.84 6.82
CA ASP A 124 3.44 -14.82 6.21
C ASP A 124 3.95 -15.26 4.82
N TYR A 125 4.45 -14.32 4.02
CA TYR A 125 5.07 -14.60 2.73
C TYR A 125 6.30 -15.52 2.87
N GLN A 126 7.21 -15.21 3.79
CA GLN A 126 8.41 -16.02 4.07
C GLN A 126 8.05 -17.45 4.45
N VAL A 127 7.07 -17.62 5.34
CA VAL A 127 6.58 -18.93 5.78
C VAL A 127 5.96 -19.69 4.60
N ASN A 128 5.12 -19.04 3.80
CA ASN A 128 4.46 -19.67 2.64
C ASN A 128 5.48 -20.09 1.58
N VAL A 129 6.45 -19.25 1.24
CA VAL A 129 7.52 -19.59 0.29
C VAL A 129 8.36 -20.75 0.82
N GLY A 130 8.75 -20.70 2.10
CA GLY A 130 9.52 -21.78 2.75
C GLY A 130 8.77 -23.11 2.73
N ASN A 131 7.52 -23.13 3.11
CA ASN A 131 6.69 -24.34 3.10
C ASN A 131 6.51 -24.89 1.69
N ARG A 132 6.29 -24.02 0.69
CA ARG A 132 6.21 -24.42 -0.72
C ARG A 132 7.52 -25.06 -1.19
N MET A 133 8.66 -24.45 -0.89
CA MET A 133 9.96 -24.99 -1.27
C MET A 133 10.21 -26.36 -0.63
N ILE A 134 9.92 -26.53 0.67
CA ILE A 134 10.06 -27.79 1.37
C ILE A 134 9.17 -28.86 0.72
N ALA A 135 7.90 -28.56 0.46
CA ALA A 135 6.96 -29.49 -0.16
C ALA A 135 7.42 -29.91 -1.57
N LEU A 136 7.98 -29.00 -2.37
CA LEU A 136 8.50 -29.28 -3.69
C LEU A 136 9.78 -30.15 -3.62
N LEU A 137 10.71 -29.81 -2.76
CA LEU A 137 11.96 -30.58 -2.58
C LEU A 137 11.69 -32.00 -2.07
N THR A 138 10.67 -32.18 -1.23
CA THR A 138 10.25 -33.49 -0.72
C THR A 138 9.71 -34.42 -1.81
N LYS A 139 9.14 -33.86 -2.89
CA LYS A 139 8.65 -34.64 -4.04
C LYS A 139 9.81 -35.28 -4.84
N GLY A 140 11.00 -34.68 -4.82
CA GLY A 140 12.24 -35.23 -5.36
C GLY A 140 12.33 -35.30 -6.89
N SER A 141 11.30 -34.86 -7.63
CA SER A 141 11.33 -34.86 -9.10
C SER A 141 12.16 -33.69 -9.65
N PRO A 142 12.75 -33.79 -10.85
CA PRO A 142 13.47 -32.69 -11.47
C PRO A 142 12.61 -31.42 -11.64
N GLU A 143 11.34 -31.59 -12.04
CA GLU A 143 10.38 -30.51 -12.22
C GLU A 143 10.09 -29.78 -10.90
N ALA A 144 9.91 -30.55 -9.83
CA ALA A 144 9.69 -29.98 -8.49
C ALA A 144 10.90 -29.19 -7.98
N ARG A 145 12.12 -29.63 -8.31
CA ARG A 145 13.34 -28.87 -8.00
C ARG A 145 13.38 -27.55 -8.74
N GLN A 146 13.04 -27.55 -10.03
CA GLN A 146 12.99 -26.32 -10.83
C GLN A 146 11.95 -25.34 -10.27
N GLU A 147 10.77 -25.82 -9.91
CA GLU A 147 9.73 -24.97 -9.26
C GLU A 147 10.20 -24.40 -7.92
N ALA A 148 10.96 -25.16 -7.12
CA ALA A 148 11.52 -24.67 -5.87
C ALA A 148 12.56 -23.56 -6.11
N GLU A 149 13.41 -23.70 -7.13
CA GLU A 149 14.37 -22.68 -7.54
C GLU A 149 13.67 -21.40 -8.00
N GLU A 150 12.58 -21.52 -8.76
CA GLU A 150 11.79 -20.35 -9.18
C GLU A 150 11.16 -19.63 -7.97
N ALA A 151 10.63 -20.38 -6.99
CA ALA A 151 10.11 -19.79 -5.75
C ALA A 151 11.21 -19.04 -4.98
N ALA A 152 12.42 -19.58 -4.91
CA ALA A 152 13.58 -18.92 -4.30
C ALA A 152 13.98 -17.64 -5.04
N LYS A 153 13.96 -17.65 -6.38
CA LYS A 153 14.26 -16.46 -7.20
C LYS A 153 13.27 -15.32 -6.96
N ILE A 154 11.99 -15.61 -6.76
CA ILE A 154 10.98 -14.58 -6.46
C ILE A 154 11.33 -13.89 -5.14
N LYS A 155 11.70 -14.66 -4.10
CA LYS A 155 12.15 -14.11 -2.83
C LYS A 155 13.38 -13.20 -3.01
N THR A 156 14.40 -13.69 -3.74
CA THR A 156 15.63 -12.93 -4.00
C THR A 156 15.33 -11.63 -4.73
N ARG A 157 14.52 -11.67 -5.78
CA ARG A 157 14.11 -10.45 -6.53
C ARG A 157 13.44 -9.42 -5.64
N PHE A 158 12.56 -9.85 -4.72
CA PHE A 158 11.96 -8.94 -3.75
C PHE A 158 13.03 -8.27 -2.87
N GLN A 159 13.99 -9.04 -2.37
CA GLN A 159 15.05 -8.53 -1.52
C GLN A 159 16.01 -7.59 -2.29
N ASP A 160 16.36 -7.93 -3.53
CA ASP A 160 17.16 -7.09 -4.42
C ASP A 160 16.46 -5.74 -4.70
N MET A 161 15.16 -5.77 -4.95
CA MET A 161 14.36 -4.56 -5.14
C MET A 161 14.38 -3.66 -3.90
N ILE A 162 14.30 -4.23 -2.70
CA ILE A 162 14.41 -3.45 -1.46
C ILE A 162 15.82 -2.86 -1.32
N ASP A 163 16.87 -3.61 -1.63
CA ASP A 163 18.24 -3.11 -1.61
C ASP A 163 18.42 -1.93 -2.58
N ASP A 164 17.85 -2.03 -3.79
CA ASP A 164 17.86 -0.94 -4.78
C ASP A 164 17.16 0.33 -4.27
N LEU A 165 16.02 0.18 -3.57
CA LEU A 165 15.29 1.32 -2.98
C LEU A 165 16.11 2.07 -1.93
N PHE A 166 16.99 1.39 -1.23
CA PHE A 166 17.82 1.95 -0.15
C PHE A 166 19.28 2.15 -0.54
N ALA A 167 19.64 1.95 -1.81
CA ALA A 167 21.02 2.05 -2.30
C ALA A 167 21.69 3.40 -1.93
N GLU A 168 20.94 4.51 -2.07
CA GLU A 168 21.44 5.86 -1.74
C GLU A 168 21.72 6.05 -0.25
N THR A 169 21.02 5.32 0.63
CA THR A 169 21.18 5.43 2.09
C THR A 169 22.09 4.36 2.67
N GLY A 170 22.59 3.44 1.83
CA GLY A 170 23.53 2.37 2.21
C GLY A 170 22.92 1.34 3.15
N LYS A 171 21.60 1.16 3.10
CA LYS A 171 20.91 0.12 3.85
C LYS A 171 20.61 -1.06 2.93
N THR A 172 20.78 -2.27 3.43
CA THR A 172 20.43 -3.51 2.74
C THR A 172 19.51 -4.36 3.60
N ILE A 173 18.62 -5.13 2.95
CA ILE A 173 17.73 -6.03 3.68
C ILE A 173 18.52 -7.18 4.33
N ASP A 174 18.19 -7.55 5.54
CA ASP A 174 18.72 -8.77 6.16
C ASP A 174 18.04 -10.00 5.53
N ARG A 175 18.81 -10.70 4.67
CA ARG A 175 18.32 -11.85 3.92
C ARG A 175 18.15 -13.12 4.76
N GLN A 176 18.70 -13.14 5.97
CA GLN A 176 18.64 -14.28 6.88
C GLN A 176 17.49 -14.13 7.88
N SER A 177 17.03 -12.92 8.11
CA SER A 177 15.92 -12.66 9.00
C SER A 177 14.57 -13.08 8.39
N ASN A 178 13.69 -13.65 9.22
CA ASN A 178 12.30 -13.86 8.85
C ASN A 178 11.47 -12.56 8.91
N GLU A 179 11.94 -11.59 9.66
CA GLU A 179 11.36 -10.26 9.76
C GLU A 179 12.02 -9.31 8.76
N LEU A 180 11.29 -8.27 8.38
CA LEU A 180 11.84 -7.20 7.57
C LEU A 180 12.79 -6.38 8.46
N GLN A 181 14.09 -6.58 8.26
CA GLN A 181 15.16 -5.90 8.97
C GLN A 181 16.21 -5.40 7.97
N PHE A 182 16.95 -4.39 8.35
CA PHE A 182 17.99 -3.79 7.52
C PHE A 182 19.35 -3.89 8.19
N GLN A 183 20.39 -3.99 7.38
CA GLN A 183 21.77 -3.91 7.81
C GLN A 183 22.36 -2.58 7.35
N GLN A 184 23.05 -1.87 8.25
CA GLN A 184 23.81 -0.66 7.93
C GLN A 184 24.98 -0.56 8.92
N TYR A 185 26.22 -0.38 8.42
CA TYR A 185 27.43 -0.22 9.26
C TYR A 185 27.58 -1.31 10.35
N ASP A 186 27.37 -2.57 9.98
CA ASP A 186 27.40 -3.74 10.88
C ASP A 186 26.30 -3.74 11.98
N GLU A 187 25.32 -2.87 11.88
CA GLU A 187 24.18 -2.84 12.79
C GLU A 187 22.90 -3.32 12.10
N THR A 188 22.10 -4.07 12.85
CA THR A 188 20.75 -4.47 12.42
C THR A 188 19.75 -3.42 12.82
N LEU A 189 19.02 -2.90 11.86
CA LEU A 189 18.02 -1.85 12.03
C LEU A 189 16.61 -2.40 11.84
N SER A 190 15.73 -2.08 12.79
CA SER A 190 14.30 -2.28 12.64
C SER A 190 13.72 -1.28 11.63
N PRO A 191 12.70 -1.62 10.82
CA PRO A 191 12.05 -0.68 9.91
C PRO A 191 11.44 0.53 10.61
N TYR A 192 11.17 0.43 11.90
CA TYR A 192 10.59 1.53 12.68
C TYR A 192 11.56 2.69 12.94
N VAL A 193 12.88 2.45 12.88
CA VAL A 193 13.89 3.50 13.04
C VAL A 193 14.23 4.23 11.74
N LEU A 194 13.67 3.81 10.62
CA LEU A 194 13.79 4.50 9.34
C LEU A 194 13.19 5.90 9.42
N SER A 195 13.74 6.83 8.66
CA SER A 195 13.14 8.17 8.50
C SER A 195 11.75 8.08 7.87
N SER A 196 10.91 9.10 8.06
CA SER A 196 9.56 9.12 7.47
C SER A 196 9.56 8.95 5.96
N GLY A 197 10.55 9.54 5.25
CA GLY A 197 10.70 9.36 3.81
C GLY A 197 11.06 7.92 3.42
N GLU A 198 12.00 7.29 4.14
CA GLU A 198 12.37 5.90 3.91
C GLU A 198 11.21 4.94 4.19
N LYS A 199 10.45 5.18 5.27
CA LYS A 199 9.22 4.42 5.56
C LYS A 199 8.21 4.54 4.41
N GLN A 200 8.03 5.74 3.86
CA GLN A 200 7.15 5.95 2.71
C GLN A 200 7.64 5.23 1.46
N ILE A 201 8.94 5.28 1.16
CA ILE A 201 9.54 4.56 0.03
C ILE A 201 9.32 3.06 0.19
N LEU A 202 9.57 2.53 1.38
CA LEU A 202 9.38 1.11 1.68
C LEU A 202 7.91 0.66 1.51
N LEU A 203 6.96 1.48 1.96
CA LEU A 203 5.53 1.19 1.85
C LEU A 203 4.98 1.35 0.44
N ASN A 204 5.49 2.31 -0.34
CA ASN A 204 4.88 2.75 -1.58
C ASN A 204 5.72 2.44 -2.83
N GLY A 205 7.03 2.21 -2.66
CA GLY A 205 7.98 2.10 -3.77
C GLY A 205 8.19 3.43 -4.53
N PRO A 206 9.10 3.46 -5.52
CA PRO A 206 9.44 4.68 -6.24
C PRO A 206 8.32 5.18 -7.15
N ASP A 207 7.47 4.29 -7.65
CA ASP A 207 6.43 4.61 -8.64
C ASP A 207 5.02 4.75 -8.03
N GLY A 208 4.91 4.85 -6.70
CA GLY A 208 3.64 5.00 -6.00
C GLY A 208 2.71 3.78 -6.01
N GLY A 209 3.16 2.69 -6.64
CA GLY A 209 2.48 1.39 -6.54
C GLY A 209 3.38 0.45 -5.77
N SER A 210 3.04 0.13 -4.53
CA SER A 210 3.88 -0.66 -3.63
C SER A 210 4.40 -1.94 -4.31
N PRO A 211 5.67 -1.97 -4.78
CA PRO A 211 6.22 -3.17 -5.39
C PRO A 211 6.34 -4.28 -4.34
N ALA A 212 6.61 -3.91 -3.09
CA ALA A 212 6.60 -4.83 -1.97
C ALA A 212 5.24 -5.50 -1.79
N LEU A 213 4.15 -4.74 -1.92
CA LEU A 213 2.79 -5.27 -1.83
C LEU A 213 2.42 -6.11 -3.07
N ARG A 214 2.86 -5.71 -4.27
CA ARG A 214 2.59 -6.50 -5.50
C ARG A 214 3.22 -7.89 -5.46
N VAL A 215 4.44 -8.01 -4.95
CA VAL A 215 5.10 -9.31 -4.80
C VAL A 215 4.46 -10.15 -3.68
N LEU A 216 3.94 -9.50 -2.63
CA LEU A 216 3.29 -10.18 -1.51
C LEU A 216 1.82 -10.57 -1.78
N TYR A 217 1.20 -10.02 -2.83
CA TYR A 217 -0.20 -10.29 -3.23
C TYR A 217 -0.34 -11.03 -4.57
N GLY A 218 0.73 -11.20 -5.36
CA GLY A 218 0.75 -11.98 -6.61
C GLY A 218 0.78 -13.45 -6.34
#